data_e393fef8aa1b8d848164ab11303c2269
#
_entry.id   e393fef8aa1b8d848164ab11303c2269
#
_cell.length_a   1.000
_cell.length_b   1.000
_cell.length_c   1.000
_cell.angle_alpha   90.00
_cell.angle_beta   90.00
_cell.angle_gamma   90.00
#
_symmetry.space_group_name_H-M   'P 1'
#
loop_
_entity.id
_entity.type
_entity.pdbx_description
1 polymer ?
#
loop_
_entity_poly.entity_id
_entity_poly.type
_entity_poly.pdbx_seq_one_letter_code
_entity_poly.pdbx_strand_id
1 'polypeptide(L)'
;VFYLFPFRIFEFSIGAIASGISLSRLPHKTGSLLVLASVSTIILTFLIATEHSRHPGFATLPLCAATACLIMLEHPLANRTNTITNIFLRIGLVSYSLYLVHWPLVVFYKVRNPGELEFLESILLLLVSVVLAELLYRLVEKPTGRINLMRQKGIVFSILPTMLVFSLVAHQFLPVVYHMAQPEKLTVTGILDRIPDRRDVITDAKREIENIRSGSKGPELGRIIVVGDSHAVDLSLALQLQPSLKEYSVVLRHSVCDPRDLESIDIPIQTLYKNHPQAQTRTTGYCLPYHQEFLSKLVALKPDLVIFSEAWREETLDFLEDTVRLLKRKLPETVILLTGRMLQFKGPPNVIFGKFKSIEEINSAAWELRWDYFDSFDPRIREIAERTGTGFLSKQEIICHQGTCDVLRDGQVTFSDAQHWSLVGLRLFGSELISHPVFSEFLHRQSGT
;
A
#
# COMPACT_ATOMS: atom_id res chain seq x y z
N VAL A 1 -8.92 -9.10 -4.92
CA VAL A 1 -9.91 -10.15 -4.57
C VAL A 1 -11.23 -9.54 -4.17
N PHE A 2 -11.27 -8.46 -3.39
CA PHE A 2 -12.49 -7.81 -2.87
C PHE A 2 -13.51 -7.42 -3.96
N TYR A 3 -13.06 -6.93 -5.12
CA TYR A 3 -13.92 -6.49 -6.22
C TYR A 3 -14.29 -7.60 -7.22
N LEU A 4 -13.80 -8.82 -7.05
CA LEU A 4 -14.09 -9.92 -7.96
C LEU A 4 -15.45 -10.57 -7.60
N PHE A 5 -16.41 -10.44 -8.49
CA PHE A 5 -17.78 -10.96 -8.34
C PHE A 5 -17.85 -12.45 -7.89
N PRO A 6 -17.02 -13.37 -8.40
CA PRO A 6 -17.10 -14.79 -7.97
C PRO A 6 -16.95 -14.99 -6.46
N PHE A 7 -16.17 -14.15 -5.77
CA PHE A 7 -15.96 -14.27 -4.32
C PHE A 7 -17.11 -13.71 -3.48
N ARG A 8 -18.06 -12.99 -4.09
CA ARG A 8 -19.25 -12.44 -3.44
C ARG A 8 -20.55 -13.15 -3.84
N ILE A 9 -20.48 -14.14 -4.74
CA ILE A 9 -21.67 -14.81 -5.28
C ILE A 9 -22.48 -15.49 -4.18
N PHE A 10 -21.82 -16.01 -3.14
CA PHE A 10 -22.49 -16.66 -2.02
C PHE A 10 -23.37 -15.69 -1.22
N GLU A 11 -22.95 -14.44 -1.04
CA GLU A 11 -23.71 -13.39 -0.34
C GLU A 11 -25.05 -13.14 -1.07
N PHE A 12 -24.99 -12.93 -2.38
CA PHE A 12 -26.17 -12.76 -3.22
C PHE A 12 -27.04 -14.03 -3.28
N SER A 13 -26.43 -15.21 -3.34
CA SER A 13 -27.16 -16.48 -3.40
C SER A 13 -27.94 -16.75 -2.12
N ILE A 14 -27.37 -16.46 -0.95
CA ILE A 14 -28.07 -16.55 0.34
C ILE A 14 -29.29 -15.64 0.34
N GLY A 15 -29.16 -14.40 -0.09
CA GLY A 15 -30.28 -13.43 -0.18
C GLY A 15 -31.37 -13.89 -1.16
N ALA A 16 -30.96 -14.40 -2.34
CA ALA A 16 -31.90 -14.89 -3.34
C ALA A 16 -32.67 -16.13 -2.86
N ILE A 17 -32.00 -17.08 -2.20
CA ILE A 17 -32.66 -18.25 -1.60
C ILE A 17 -33.61 -17.82 -0.49
N ALA A 18 -33.16 -16.91 0.40
CA ALA A 18 -33.98 -16.41 1.50
C ALA A 18 -35.27 -15.72 1.02
N SER A 19 -35.23 -15.01 -0.11
CA SER A 19 -36.41 -14.33 -0.68
C SER A 19 -37.49 -15.29 -1.17
N GLY A 20 -37.16 -16.55 -1.43
CA GLY A 20 -38.11 -17.61 -1.82
C GLY A 20 -38.72 -18.39 -0.64
N ILE A 21 -38.28 -18.14 0.58
CA ILE A 21 -38.70 -18.84 1.79
C ILE A 21 -39.45 -17.90 2.72
N SER A 22 -40.68 -18.27 3.12
CA SER A 22 -41.46 -17.49 4.09
C SER A 22 -41.56 -18.24 5.43
N LEU A 23 -41.24 -17.56 6.50
CA LEU A 23 -41.39 -18.03 7.88
C LEU A 23 -42.62 -17.44 8.58
N SER A 24 -43.67 -17.10 7.82
CA SER A 24 -44.91 -16.46 8.30
C SER A 24 -45.68 -17.29 9.36
N ARG A 25 -45.42 -18.60 9.45
CA ARG A 25 -46.11 -19.53 10.40
C ARG A 25 -45.50 -19.53 11.80
N LEU A 26 -44.45 -18.79 12.06
CA LEU A 26 -43.81 -18.75 13.38
C LEU A 26 -44.68 -18.00 14.41
N PRO A 27 -44.72 -18.49 15.68
CA PRO A 27 -45.36 -17.76 16.77
C PRO A 27 -44.79 -16.33 16.88
N HIS A 28 -45.64 -15.34 17.17
CA HIS A 28 -45.24 -13.93 17.24
C HIS A 28 -44.06 -13.68 18.16
N LYS A 29 -44.00 -14.35 19.32
CA LYS A 29 -42.85 -14.23 20.27
C LYS A 29 -41.55 -14.72 19.67
N THR A 30 -41.57 -15.85 18.97
CA THR A 30 -40.38 -16.42 18.29
C THR A 30 -39.93 -15.51 17.14
N GLY A 31 -40.88 -14.99 16.34
CA GLY A 31 -40.56 -14.03 15.28
C GLY A 31 -39.92 -12.76 15.80
N SER A 32 -40.45 -12.19 16.89
CA SER A 32 -39.85 -10.98 17.52
C SER A 32 -38.45 -11.24 18.05
N LEU A 33 -38.21 -12.40 18.65
CA LEU A 33 -36.88 -12.76 19.17
C LEU A 33 -35.88 -12.91 18.02
N LEU A 34 -36.28 -13.54 16.91
CA LEU A 34 -35.43 -13.68 15.72
C LEU A 34 -35.11 -12.32 15.08
N VAL A 35 -36.09 -11.40 14.98
CA VAL A 35 -35.84 -10.04 14.52
C VAL A 35 -34.81 -9.34 15.41
N LEU A 36 -34.99 -9.40 16.73
CA LEU A 36 -34.07 -8.77 17.68
C LEU A 36 -32.68 -9.37 17.56
N ALA A 37 -32.55 -10.69 17.54
CA ALA A 37 -31.27 -11.37 17.41
C ALA A 37 -30.57 -11.01 16.08
N SER A 38 -31.32 -10.98 14.97
CA SER A 38 -30.76 -10.62 13.65
C SER A 38 -30.27 -9.17 13.62
N VAL A 39 -31.05 -8.22 14.12
CA VAL A 39 -30.65 -6.80 14.21
C VAL A 39 -29.43 -6.64 15.11
N SER A 40 -29.43 -7.31 16.26
CA SER A 40 -28.28 -7.27 17.18
C SER A 40 -27.02 -7.85 16.52
N THR A 41 -27.11 -8.94 15.77
CA THR A 41 -26.00 -9.53 15.04
C THR A 41 -25.46 -8.59 13.98
N ILE A 42 -26.34 -7.91 13.23
CA ILE A 42 -25.93 -6.92 12.23
C ILE A 42 -25.17 -5.76 12.91
N ILE A 43 -25.70 -5.17 13.98
CA ILE A 43 -25.08 -4.07 14.70
C ILE A 43 -23.72 -4.51 15.28
N LEU A 44 -23.67 -5.66 15.93
CA LEU A 44 -22.45 -6.19 16.52
C LEU A 44 -21.38 -6.45 15.48
N THR A 45 -21.74 -6.98 14.33
CA THR A 45 -20.79 -7.21 13.23
C THR A 45 -20.18 -5.89 12.74
N PHE A 46 -20.98 -4.82 12.61
CA PHE A 46 -20.46 -3.50 12.25
C PHE A 46 -19.53 -2.90 13.32
N LEU A 47 -19.83 -3.11 14.60
CA LEU A 47 -18.99 -2.59 15.69
C LEU A 47 -17.64 -3.32 15.83
N ILE A 48 -17.61 -4.61 15.46
CA ILE A 48 -16.39 -5.45 15.53
C ILE A 48 -15.58 -5.38 14.25
N ALA A 49 -16.20 -5.04 13.11
CA ALA A 49 -15.50 -4.96 11.83
C ALA A 49 -14.43 -3.87 11.86
N THR A 50 -13.20 -4.25 11.55
CA THR A 50 -12.05 -3.36 11.43
C THR A 50 -11.55 -3.32 9.99
N GLU A 51 -10.78 -2.31 9.63
CA GLU A 51 -10.16 -2.20 8.29
C GLU A 51 -9.28 -3.41 7.93
N HIS A 52 -8.78 -4.11 8.95
CA HIS A 52 -7.94 -5.30 8.77
C HIS A 52 -8.74 -6.60 8.63
N SER A 53 -10.08 -6.55 8.77
CA SER A 53 -10.93 -7.71 8.58
C SER A 53 -10.85 -8.20 7.12
N ARG A 54 -10.56 -9.49 6.93
CA ARG A 54 -10.49 -10.07 5.57
C ARG A 54 -11.90 -10.18 4.98
N HIS A 55 -12.21 -9.32 4.02
CA HIS A 55 -13.46 -9.37 3.25
C HIS A 55 -13.16 -9.64 1.76
N PRO A 56 -13.97 -10.48 1.08
CA PRO A 56 -15.00 -11.40 1.58
C PRO A 56 -14.39 -12.59 2.34
N GLY A 57 -15.06 -13.06 3.40
CA GLY A 57 -14.56 -14.16 4.21
C GLY A 57 -15.62 -14.70 5.18
N PHE A 58 -15.24 -15.64 6.02
CA PHE A 58 -16.14 -16.25 7.01
C PHE A 58 -16.77 -15.24 7.99
N ALA A 59 -16.13 -14.08 8.20
CA ALA A 59 -16.66 -13.01 9.04
C ALA A 59 -17.96 -12.38 8.50
N THR A 60 -18.26 -12.52 7.19
CA THR A 60 -19.52 -12.04 6.59
C THR A 60 -20.69 -12.99 6.75
N LEU A 61 -20.45 -14.27 7.06
CA LEU A 61 -21.52 -15.27 7.18
C LEU A 61 -22.57 -14.94 8.25
N PRO A 62 -22.22 -14.49 9.48
CA PRO A 62 -23.22 -14.08 10.47
C PRO A 62 -24.11 -12.94 9.96
N LEU A 63 -23.52 -11.98 9.24
CA LEU A 63 -24.27 -10.87 8.64
C LEU A 63 -25.24 -11.36 7.56
N CYS A 64 -24.77 -12.25 6.67
CA CYS A 64 -25.62 -12.86 5.64
C CYS A 64 -26.75 -13.69 6.24
N ALA A 65 -26.47 -14.47 7.27
CA ALA A 65 -27.48 -15.29 7.95
C ALA A 65 -28.52 -14.43 8.66
N ALA A 66 -28.11 -13.38 9.36
CA ALA A 66 -29.02 -12.43 10.01
C ALA A 66 -29.89 -11.69 9.00
N THR A 67 -29.31 -11.23 7.89
CA THR A 67 -30.07 -10.57 6.81
C THR A 67 -31.05 -11.53 6.14
N ALA A 68 -30.64 -12.77 5.85
CA ALA A 68 -31.51 -13.82 5.31
C ALA A 68 -32.69 -14.11 6.25
N CYS A 69 -32.42 -14.22 7.55
CA CYS A 69 -33.47 -14.39 8.54
C CYS A 69 -34.49 -13.25 8.52
N LEU A 70 -34.04 -11.99 8.43
CA LEU A 70 -34.96 -10.83 8.32
C LEU A 70 -35.79 -10.85 7.02
N ILE A 71 -35.19 -11.28 5.90
CA ILE A 71 -35.91 -11.41 4.62
C ILE A 71 -37.00 -12.48 4.70
N MET A 72 -36.71 -13.61 5.36
CA MET A 72 -37.65 -14.73 5.50
C MET A 72 -38.79 -14.45 6.51
N LEU A 73 -38.57 -13.50 7.43
CA LEU A 73 -39.53 -13.16 8.47
C LEU A 73 -40.53 -12.09 7.97
N GLU A 74 -41.74 -12.49 7.62
CA GLU A 74 -42.87 -11.58 7.36
C GLU A 74 -43.47 -11.05 8.68
N HIS A 75 -42.68 -10.24 9.42
CA HIS A 75 -43.08 -9.82 10.76
C HIS A 75 -43.87 -8.51 10.74
N PRO A 76 -44.95 -8.36 11.57
CA PRO A 76 -45.76 -7.15 11.62
C PRO A 76 -44.99 -5.86 11.96
N LEU A 77 -43.81 -5.95 12.60
CA LEU A 77 -42.96 -4.80 12.84
C LEU A 77 -42.38 -4.20 11.56
N ALA A 78 -42.15 -5.05 10.53
CA ALA A 78 -41.67 -4.61 9.21
C ALA A 78 -42.80 -3.91 8.40
N ASN A 79 -44.07 -4.25 8.69
CA ASN A 79 -45.23 -3.71 7.98
C ASN A 79 -45.86 -2.48 8.65
N ARG A 80 -45.36 -2.04 9.82
CA ARG A 80 -45.80 -0.81 10.45
C ARG A 80 -45.28 0.40 9.68
N THR A 81 -46.18 1.10 8.99
CA THR A 81 -45.86 2.38 8.32
C THR A 81 -45.77 3.50 9.36
N ASN A 82 -44.60 3.64 9.94
CA ASN A 82 -44.24 4.82 10.73
C ASN A 82 -43.12 5.61 10.02
N THR A 83 -42.84 6.81 10.48
CA THR A 83 -41.83 7.69 9.87
C THR A 83 -40.45 6.99 9.77
N ILE A 84 -40.08 6.22 10.78
CA ILE A 84 -38.81 5.52 10.84
C ILE A 84 -38.74 4.42 9.77
N THR A 85 -39.76 3.57 9.68
CA THR A 85 -39.79 2.51 8.63
C THR A 85 -39.83 3.10 7.23
N ASN A 86 -40.49 4.23 7.01
CA ASN A 86 -40.49 4.92 5.73
C ASN A 86 -39.09 5.44 5.35
N ILE A 87 -38.32 5.94 6.33
CA ILE A 87 -36.94 6.36 6.09
C ILE A 87 -36.06 5.14 5.67
N PHE A 88 -36.15 4.03 6.41
CA PHE A 88 -35.42 2.82 6.05
C PHE A 88 -35.82 2.26 4.68
N LEU A 89 -37.10 2.24 4.36
CA LEU A 89 -37.60 1.85 3.03
C LEU A 89 -37.03 2.78 1.95
N ARG A 90 -36.99 4.09 2.22
CA ARG A 90 -36.41 5.05 1.27
C ARG A 90 -34.92 4.82 1.05
N ILE A 91 -34.15 4.61 2.12
CA ILE A 91 -32.73 4.27 2.03
C ILE A 91 -32.54 2.98 1.22
N GLY A 92 -33.35 1.95 1.47
CA GLY A 92 -33.33 0.70 0.71
C GLY A 92 -33.58 0.92 -0.79
N LEU A 93 -34.57 1.74 -1.14
CA LEU A 93 -34.91 2.05 -2.53
C LEU A 93 -33.81 2.78 -3.29
N VAL A 94 -33.05 3.64 -2.63
CA VAL A 94 -31.94 4.38 -3.27
C VAL A 94 -30.58 3.74 -3.06
N SER A 95 -30.52 2.60 -2.37
CA SER A 95 -29.25 1.96 -1.97
C SER A 95 -28.36 1.58 -3.15
N TYR A 96 -28.94 1.10 -4.25
CA TYR A 96 -28.18 0.77 -5.46
C TYR A 96 -27.60 2.02 -6.12
N SER A 97 -28.41 3.05 -6.30
CA SER A 97 -27.94 4.35 -6.80
C SER A 97 -26.87 4.95 -5.89
N LEU A 98 -27.00 4.82 -4.56
CA LEU A 98 -26.01 5.28 -3.58
C LEU A 98 -24.69 4.52 -3.73
N TYR A 99 -24.76 3.20 -3.89
CA TYR A 99 -23.58 2.37 -4.15
C TYR A 99 -22.83 2.82 -5.41
N LEU A 100 -23.54 3.13 -6.48
CA LEU A 100 -22.92 3.59 -7.74
C LEU A 100 -22.25 4.96 -7.63
N VAL A 101 -22.78 5.86 -6.81
CA VAL A 101 -22.34 7.27 -6.75
C VAL A 101 -21.28 7.51 -5.70
N HIS A 102 -21.41 6.91 -4.50
CA HIS A 102 -20.57 7.27 -3.36
C HIS A 102 -19.08 6.97 -3.61
N TRP A 103 -18.76 5.81 -4.18
CA TRP A 103 -17.38 5.42 -4.40
C TRP A 103 -16.64 6.31 -5.40
N PRO A 104 -17.15 6.56 -6.61
CA PRO A 104 -16.53 7.53 -7.51
C PRO A 104 -16.35 8.91 -6.87
N LEU A 105 -17.35 9.39 -6.12
CA LEU A 105 -17.27 10.69 -5.47
C LEU A 105 -16.14 10.76 -4.45
N VAL A 106 -16.00 9.73 -3.60
CA VAL A 106 -14.93 9.65 -2.61
C VAL A 106 -13.56 9.54 -3.29
N VAL A 107 -13.45 8.73 -4.35
CA VAL A 107 -12.20 8.58 -5.12
C VAL A 107 -11.79 9.91 -5.75
N PHE A 108 -12.70 10.59 -6.46
CA PHE A 108 -12.40 11.89 -7.07
C PHE A 108 -12.03 12.95 -6.05
N TYR A 109 -12.69 12.94 -4.88
CA TYR A 109 -12.33 13.84 -3.80
C TYR A 109 -10.93 13.57 -3.26
N LYS A 110 -10.60 12.29 -2.97
CA LYS A 110 -9.27 11.89 -2.46
C LYS A 110 -8.15 12.13 -3.47
N VAL A 111 -8.38 11.93 -4.75
CA VAL A 111 -7.40 12.26 -5.81
C VAL A 111 -7.08 13.76 -5.80
N ARG A 112 -8.07 14.60 -5.53
CA ARG A 112 -7.88 16.05 -5.47
C ARG A 112 -7.32 16.54 -4.13
N ASN A 113 -7.66 15.86 -3.05
CA ASN A 113 -7.26 16.16 -1.66
C ASN A 113 -6.63 14.90 -1.04
N PRO A 114 -5.34 14.63 -1.33
CA PRO A 114 -4.66 13.48 -0.76
C PRO A 114 -4.49 13.67 0.76
N GLY A 115 -4.94 12.71 1.53
CA GLY A 115 -4.90 12.71 2.99
C GLY A 115 -6.00 11.87 3.60
N GLU A 116 -6.06 11.85 4.92
CA GLU A 116 -7.21 11.31 5.64
C GLU A 116 -8.38 12.29 5.54
N LEU A 117 -9.59 11.74 5.39
CA LEU A 117 -10.79 12.56 5.35
C LEU A 117 -11.09 13.09 6.76
N GLU A 118 -11.22 14.40 6.87
CA GLU A 118 -11.72 15.00 8.10
C GLU A 118 -13.19 14.62 8.34
N PHE A 119 -13.62 14.67 9.59
CA PHE A 119 -14.98 14.30 9.98
C PHE A 119 -16.05 15.13 9.22
N LEU A 120 -15.82 16.43 9.08
CA LEU A 120 -16.74 17.32 8.36
C LEU A 120 -16.79 17.02 6.87
N GLU A 121 -15.65 16.73 6.25
CA GLU A 121 -15.54 16.32 4.84
C GLU A 121 -16.29 15.01 4.58
N SER A 122 -16.17 14.04 5.48
CA SER A 122 -16.85 12.76 5.40
C SER A 122 -18.37 12.93 5.44
N ILE A 123 -18.89 13.81 6.33
CA ILE A 123 -20.31 14.15 6.39
C ILE A 123 -20.75 14.83 5.10
N LEU A 124 -20.01 15.80 4.60
CA LEU A 124 -20.35 16.52 3.37
C LEU A 124 -20.38 15.57 2.17
N LEU A 125 -19.38 14.70 2.02
CA LEU A 125 -19.36 13.67 0.97
C LEU A 125 -20.54 12.71 1.07
N LEU A 126 -20.91 12.31 2.28
CA LEU A 126 -22.07 11.47 2.50
C LEU A 126 -23.37 12.18 2.07
N LEU A 127 -23.56 13.44 2.46
CA LEU A 127 -24.75 14.23 2.07
C LEU A 127 -24.84 14.41 0.56
N VAL A 128 -23.74 14.77 -0.10
CA VAL A 128 -23.67 14.90 -1.55
C VAL A 128 -23.95 13.56 -2.23
N SER A 129 -23.42 12.45 -1.70
CA SER A 129 -23.69 11.11 -2.21
C SER A 129 -25.18 10.76 -2.14
N VAL A 130 -25.85 11.08 -1.04
CA VAL A 130 -27.28 10.83 -0.86
C VAL A 130 -28.12 11.67 -1.85
N VAL A 131 -27.78 12.93 -2.04
CA VAL A 131 -28.47 13.81 -3.01
C VAL A 131 -28.32 13.29 -4.44
N LEU A 132 -27.08 12.95 -4.83
CA LEU A 132 -26.79 12.40 -6.16
C LEU A 132 -27.46 11.03 -6.36
N ALA A 133 -27.47 10.18 -5.34
CA ALA A 133 -28.17 8.90 -5.40
C ALA A 133 -29.68 9.06 -5.59
N GLU A 134 -30.30 10.01 -4.90
CA GLU A 134 -31.72 10.32 -5.06
C GLU A 134 -32.04 10.84 -6.48
N LEU A 135 -31.17 11.69 -7.03
CA LEU A 135 -31.27 12.15 -8.42
C LEU A 135 -31.15 10.99 -9.40
N LEU A 136 -30.12 10.15 -9.24
CA LEU A 136 -29.88 8.98 -10.09
C LEU A 136 -31.08 8.01 -10.03
N TYR A 137 -31.60 7.74 -8.83
CA TYR A 137 -32.78 6.92 -8.64
C TYR A 137 -33.99 7.46 -9.38
N ARG A 138 -34.27 8.76 -9.24
CA ARG A 138 -35.46 9.37 -9.87
C ARG A 138 -35.35 9.49 -11.37
N LEU A 139 -34.17 9.86 -11.89
CA LEU A 139 -34.00 10.19 -13.30
C LEU A 139 -33.64 8.94 -14.14
N VAL A 140 -33.01 7.94 -13.55
CA VAL A 140 -32.52 6.77 -14.29
C VAL A 140 -33.17 5.49 -13.79
N GLU A 141 -32.97 5.11 -12.52
CA GLU A 141 -33.35 3.80 -12.02
C GLU A 141 -34.89 3.57 -12.05
N LYS A 142 -35.63 4.50 -11.51
CA LYS A 142 -37.11 4.40 -11.45
C LYS A 142 -37.77 4.39 -12.83
N PRO A 143 -37.37 5.20 -13.82
CA PRO A 143 -37.91 5.12 -15.18
C PRO A 143 -37.49 3.82 -15.88
N THR A 144 -36.23 3.41 -15.78
CA THR A 144 -35.72 2.21 -16.46
C THR A 144 -36.31 0.92 -15.89
N GLY A 145 -36.57 0.87 -14.59
CA GLY A 145 -37.26 -0.26 -13.95
C GLY A 145 -38.70 -0.50 -14.46
N ARG A 146 -39.32 0.49 -15.11
CA ARG A 146 -40.62 0.37 -15.75
C ARG A 146 -40.54 -0.13 -17.20
N ILE A 147 -39.36 -0.13 -17.79
CA ILE A 147 -39.13 -0.55 -19.17
C ILE A 147 -39.06 -2.07 -19.20
N ASN A 148 -40.01 -2.69 -19.91
CA ASN A 148 -39.94 -4.14 -20.12
C ASN A 148 -38.89 -4.43 -21.19
N LEU A 149 -37.65 -4.66 -20.72
CA LEU A 149 -36.44 -4.91 -21.54
C LEU A 149 -36.62 -6.10 -22.51
N MET A 150 -37.40 -7.09 -22.11
CA MET A 150 -37.71 -8.27 -22.95
C MET A 150 -38.56 -7.87 -24.18
N ARG A 151 -39.35 -6.82 -24.09
CA ARG A 151 -40.19 -6.35 -25.17
C ARG A 151 -39.54 -5.30 -26.09
N GLN A 152 -38.43 -4.70 -25.59
CA GLN A 152 -37.73 -3.61 -26.31
C GLN A 152 -36.25 -3.97 -26.58
N LYS A 153 -36.03 -5.16 -27.14
CA LYS A 153 -34.68 -5.63 -27.51
C LYS A 153 -33.85 -4.63 -28.29
N GLY A 154 -34.49 -3.83 -29.17
CA GLY A 154 -33.82 -2.80 -29.96
C GLY A 154 -33.16 -1.70 -29.12
N ILE A 155 -33.75 -1.30 -27.99
CA ILE A 155 -33.19 -0.24 -27.10
C ILE A 155 -31.94 -0.75 -26.39
N VAL A 156 -31.94 -1.99 -25.89
CA VAL A 156 -30.77 -2.60 -25.23
C VAL A 156 -29.61 -2.75 -26.21
N PHE A 157 -29.90 -3.18 -27.43
CA PHE A 157 -28.88 -3.33 -28.48
C PHE A 157 -28.32 -2.00 -28.98
N SER A 158 -29.01 -0.87 -28.78
CA SER A 158 -28.50 0.45 -29.17
C SER A 158 -27.77 1.16 -28.01
N ILE A 159 -28.19 1.00 -26.75
CA ILE A 159 -27.57 1.68 -25.60
C ILE A 159 -26.14 1.20 -25.37
N LEU A 160 -25.88 -0.10 -25.36
CA LEU A 160 -24.54 -0.67 -25.13
C LEU A 160 -23.49 -0.19 -26.14
N PRO A 161 -23.71 -0.28 -27.47
CA PRO A 161 -22.78 0.27 -28.44
C PRO A 161 -22.62 1.78 -28.31
N THR A 162 -23.70 2.51 -28.04
CA THR A 162 -23.65 3.98 -27.88
C THR A 162 -22.81 4.37 -26.67
N MET A 163 -22.97 3.69 -25.52
CA MET A 163 -22.13 3.90 -24.34
C MET A 163 -20.65 3.54 -24.61
N LEU A 164 -20.40 2.44 -25.33
CA LEU A 164 -19.07 2.04 -25.72
C LEU A 164 -18.41 3.08 -26.63
N VAL A 165 -19.12 3.53 -27.67
CA VAL A 165 -18.64 4.59 -28.57
C VAL A 165 -18.40 5.89 -27.81
N PHE A 166 -19.33 6.30 -26.94
CA PHE A 166 -19.16 7.49 -26.12
C PHE A 166 -17.94 7.37 -25.19
N SER A 167 -17.74 6.24 -24.55
CA SER A 167 -16.57 5.98 -23.69
C SER A 167 -15.26 6.03 -24.48
N LEU A 168 -15.21 5.44 -25.68
CA LEU A 168 -14.06 5.48 -26.55
C LEU A 168 -13.77 6.89 -27.05
N VAL A 169 -14.80 7.61 -27.48
CA VAL A 169 -14.68 9.02 -27.91
C VAL A 169 -14.21 9.89 -26.74
N ALA A 170 -14.84 9.76 -25.57
CA ALA A 170 -14.43 10.50 -24.36
C ALA A 170 -12.98 10.20 -24.00
N HIS A 171 -12.55 8.93 -24.05
CA HIS A 171 -11.18 8.54 -23.77
C HIS A 171 -10.17 9.20 -24.73
N GLN A 172 -10.53 9.39 -25.99
CA GLN A 172 -9.67 10.03 -26.97
C GLN A 172 -9.65 11.57 -26.87
N PHE A 173 -10.79 12.18 -26.59
CA PHE A 173 -10.94 13.64 -26.61
C PHE A 173 -10.69 14.32 -25.27
N LEU A 174 -10.98 13.67 -24.14
CA LEU A 174 -10.75 14.24 -22.79
C LEU A 174 -9.29 14.66 -22.57
N PRO A 175 -8.27 13.84 -22.92
CA PRO A 175 -6.87 14.26 -22.85
C PRO A 175 -6.59 15.52 -23.68
N VAL A 176 -7.09 15.58 -24.92
CA VAL A 176 -6.86 16.72 -25.80
C VAL A 176 -7.43 18.03 -25.24
N VAL A 177 -8.65 17.98 -24.71
CA VAL A 177 -9.30 19.14 -24.08
C VAL A 177 -8.55 19.55 -22.79
N TYR A 178 -8.12 18.58 -22.01
CA TYR A 178 -7.35 18.82 -20.80
C TYR A 178 -5.98 19.43 -21.13
N HIS A 179 -5.33 18.96 -22.17
CA HIS A 179 -4.07 19.45 -22.68
C HIS A 179 -4.15 20.91 -23.18
N MET A 180 -5.24 21.28 -23.85
CA MET A 180 -5.45 22.65 -24.30
C MET A 180 -5.70 23.65 -23.16
N ALA A 181 -6.25 23.17 -22.05
CA ALA A 181 -6.66 24.02 -20.93
C ALA A 181 -5.54 24.37 -19.95
N GLN A 182 -4.44 23.57 -19.88
CA GLN A 182 -3.37 23.76 -18.87
C GLN A 182 -1.98 23.35 -19.40
N PRO A 183 -1.30 24.17 -20.23
CA PRO A 183 -0.02 23.82 -20.84
C PRO A 183 1.14 23.61 -19.85
N GLU A 184 1.19 24.36 -18.74
CA GLU A 184 2.25 24.21 -17.71
C GLU A 184 2.10 22.90 -16.92
N LYS A 185 0.88 22.51 -16.60
CA LYS A 185 0.56 21.23 -15.96
C LYS A 185 0.88 20.04 -16.87
N LEU A 186 0.90 20.27 -18.17
CA LEU A 186 1.30 19.29 -19.20
C LEU A 186 2.72 18.76 -19.02
N THR A 187 3.68 19.65 -18.74
CA THR A 187 5.08 19.27 -18.57
C THR A 187 5.23 18.35 -17.36
N VAL A 188 4.63 18.72 -16.24
CA VAL A 188 4.65 17.91 -15.01
C VAL A 188 3.87 16.62 -15.16
N THR A 189 2.66 16.67 -15.71
CA THR A 189 1.84 15.47 -15.96
C THR A 189 2.54 14.52 -16.93
N GLY A 190 3.14 15.05 -18.02
CA GLY A 190 3.89 14.23 -18.96
C GLY A 190 5.15 13.58 -18.37
N ILE A 191 5.75 14.17 -17.34
CA ILE A 191 6.84 13.57 -16.58
C ILE A 191 6.28 12.47 -15.68
N LEU A 192 5.21 12.75 -14.93
CA LEU A 192 4.59 11.81 -14.00
C LEU A 192 3.93 10.61 -14.68
N ASP A 193 3.44 10.76 -15.91
CA ASP A 193 2.89 9.67 -16.71
C ASP A 193 3.95 8.70 -17.25
N ARG A 194 5.23 9.09 -17.22
CA ARG A 194 6.37 8.28 -17.67
C ARG A 194 7.10 7.59 -16.53
N ILE A 195 6.49 7.48 -15.36
CA ILE A 195 7.07 6.74 -14.24
C ILE A 195 7.24 5.27 -14.66
N PRO A 196 8.46 4.74 -14.64
CA PRO A 196 8.72 3.37 -15.05
C PRO A 196 8.14 2.37 -14.05
N ASP A 197 7.68 1.22 -14.54
CA ASP A 197 7.35 0.09 -13.68
C ASP A 197 8.59 -0.36 -12.89
N ARG A 198 8.41 -0.77 -11.64
CA ARG A 198 9.52 -1.20 -10.79
C ARG A 198 10.35 -2.35 -11.39
N ARG A 199 9.74 -3.25 -12.16
CA ARG A 199 10.47 -4.36 -12.81
C ARG A 199 11.41 -3.83 -13.89
N ASP A 200 10.96 -2.82 -14.63
CA ASP A 200 11.77 -2.17 -15.66
C ASP A 200 12.95 -1.44 -15.00
N VAL A 201 12.72 -0.72 -13.91
CA VAL A 201 13.78 -0.08 -13.11
C VAL A 201 14.86 -1.08 -12.69
N ILE A 202 14.46 -2.22 -12.12
CA ILE A 202 15.40 -3.25 -11.69
C ILE A 202 16.17 -3.83 -12.88
N THR A 203 15.50 -4.05 -14.01
CA THR A 203 16.11 -4.63 -15.22
C THR A 203 17.13 -3.66 -15.82
N ASP A 204 16.78 -2.39 -15.93
CA ASP A 204 17.65 -1.36 -16.48
C ASP A 204 18.84 -1.09 -15.55
N ALA A 205 18.62 -1.05 -14.23
CA ALA A 205 19.69 -0.92 -13.26
C ALA A 205 20.70 -2.07 -13.37
N LYS A 206 20.25 -3.32 -13.48
CA LYS A 206 21.13 -4.48 -13.65
C LYS A 206 21.96 -4.40 -14.92
N ARG A 207 21.34 -4.01 -16.04
CA ARG A 207 22.06 -3.82 -17.31
C ARG A 207 23.15 -2.76 -17.21
N GLU A 208 22.85 -1.65 -16.53
CA GLU A 208 23.84 -0.59 -16.33
C GLU A 208 24.97 -1.02 -15.39
N ILE A 209 24.67 -1.74 -14.33
CA ILE A 209 25.67 -2.34 -13.42
C ILE A 209 26.60 -3.29 -14.17
N GLU A 210 26.09 -4.13 -15.05
CA GLU A 210 26.89 -4.99 -15.92
C GLU A 210 27.88 -4.19 -16.75
N ASN A 211 27.44 -3.08 -17.35
CA ASN A 211 28.29 -2.19 -18.13
C ASN A 211 29.39 -1.54 -17.25
N ILE A 212 29.04 -1.05 -16.06
CA ILE A 212 30.01 -0.46 -15.12
C ILE A 212 31.08 -1.48 -14.73
N ARG A 213 30.70 -2.74 -14.49
CA ARG A 213 31.58 -3.82 -14.05
C ARG A 213 32.37 -4.49 -15.16
N SER A 214 31.91 -4.41 -16.42
CA SER A 214 32.56 -5.07 -17.56
C SER A 214 34.03 -4.65 -17.78
N GLY A 215 34.46 -3.52 -17.23
CA GLY A 215 35.81 -3.01 -17.31
C GLY A 215 36.68 -3.34 -16.06
N SER A 216 36.14 -3.96 -15.00
CA SER A 216 36.86 -4.23 -13.77
C SER A 216 37.51 -5.61 -13.83
N LYS A 217 38.87 -5.67 -13.86
CA LYS A 217 39.67 -6.90 -13.85
C LYS A 217 40.50 -7.01 -12.59
N GLY A 218 40.33 -6.13 -11.60
CA GLY A 218 41.10 -6.12 -10.36
C GLY A 218 40.52 -7.06 -9.28
N PRO A 219 41.36 -7.36 -8.24
CA PRO A 219 40.87 -8.05 -7.05
C PRO A 219 39.79 -7.19 -6.35
N GLU A 220 38.82 -7.86 -5.70
CA GLU A 220 37.81 -7.16 -4.88
C GLU A 220 38.50 -6.38 -3.75
N LEU A 221 38.25 -5.06 -3.67
CA LEU A 221 38.74 -4.18 -2.61
C LEU A 221 38.08 -4.45 -1.27
N GLY A 222 36.81 -4.90 -1.31
CA GLY A 222 36.06 -5.22 -0.10
C GLY A 222 34.67 -5.73 -0.42
N ARG A 223 34.00 -6.24 0.62
CA ARG A 223 32.68 -6.82 0.51
C ARG A 223 31.65 -6.06 1.34
N ILE A 224 30.64 -5.55 0.67
CA ILE A 224 29.51 -4.84 1.25
C ILE A 224 28.31 -5.76 1.19
N ILE A 225 27.67 -6.02 2.32
CA ILE A 225 26.41 -6.79 2.35
C ILE A 225 25.29 -5.87 2.75
N VAL A 226 24.28 -5.77 1.91
CA VAL A 226 23.03 -5.04 2.18
C VAL A 226 21.96 -6.05 2.62
N VAL A 227 21.42 -5.84 3.80
CA VAL A 227 20.43 -6.73 4.45
C VAL A 227 19.10 -6.02 4.53
N GLY A 228 18.02 -6.67 4.14
CA GLY A 228 16.68 -6.14 4.29
C GLY A 228 15.69 -6.65 3.24
N ASP A 229 14.62 -5.90 3.06
CA ASP A 229 13.52 -6.19 2.16
C ASP A 229 13.66 -5.48 0.79
N SER A 230 12.56 -5.03 0.20
CA SER A 230 12.57 -4.29 -1.06
C SER A 230 13.35 -2.97 -0.99
N HIS A 231 13.48 -2.35 0.18
CA HIS A 231 14.30 -1.16 0.39
C HIS A 231 15.81 -1.49 0.35
N ALA A 232 16.20 -2.71 0.76
CA ALA A 232 17.58 -3.18 0.59
C ALA A 232 17.90 -3.47 -0.89
N VAL A 233 16.92 -3.89 -1.69
CA VAL A 233 17.08 -4.02 -3.15
C VAL A 233 17.44 -2.67 -3.75
N ASP A 234 16.69 -1.61 -3.44
CA ASP A 234 16.99 -0.27 -3.94
C ASP A 234 18.37 0.22 -3.51
N LEU A 235 18.70 0.07 -2.23
CA LEU A 235 19.99 0.47 -1.72
C LEU A 235 21.15 -0.31 -2.38
N SER A 236 20.99 -1.63 -2.54
CA SER A 236 21.96 -2.47 -3.21
C SER A 236 22.20 -2.07 -4.67
N LEU A 237 21.12 -1.79 -5.41
CA LEU A 237 21.22 -1.31 -6.79
C LEU A 237 21.84 0.09 -6.84
N ALA A 238 21.44 0.99 -5.94
CA ALA A 238 21.99 2.33 -5.86
C ALA A 238 23.51 2.34 -5.63
N LEU A 239 24.00 1.51 -4.72
CA LEU A 239 25.45 1.35 -4.48
C LEU A 239 26.17 0.74 -5.68
N GLN A 240 25.61 -0.29 -6.30
CA GLN A 240 26.22 -0.96 -7.46
C GLN A 240 26.28 -0.07 -8.71
N LEU A 241 25.39 0.92 -8.82
CA LEU A 241 25.40 1.91 -9.90
C LEU A 241 26.49 2.99 -9.72
N GLN A 242 27.19 3.02 -8.56
CA GLN A 242 28.26 3.99 -8.35
C GLN A 242 29.59 3.49 -8.93
N PRO A 243 30.21 4.21 -9.89
CA PRO A 243 31.48 3.81 -10.49
C PRO A 243 32.63 3.65 -9.48
N SER A 244 32.60 4.42 -8.39
CA SER A 244 33.57 4.36 -7.30
C SER A 244 33.55 3.04 -6.53
N LEU A 245 32.42 2.31 -6.57
CA LEU A 245 32.24 1.01 -5.92
C LEU A 245 32.37 -0.18 -6.88
N LYS A 246 32.82 0.03 -8.13
CA LYS A 246 32.94 -1.03 -9.14
C LYS A 246 33.83 -2.21 -8.71
N GLU A 247 34.83 -1.97 -7.86
CA GLU A 247 35.77 -2.94 -7.34
C GLU A 247 35.31 -3.55 -6.00
N TYR A 248 34.17 -3.13 -5.46
CA TYR A 248 33.57 -3.73 -4.28
C TYR A 248 32.53 -4.79 -4.66
N SER A 249 32.53 -5.89 -3.91
CA SER A 249 31.46 -6.88 -4.00
C SER A 249 30.26 -6.42 -3.18
N VAL A 250 29.21 -5.95 -3.84
CA VAL A 250 27.94 -5.58 -3.16
C VAL A 250 26.95 -6.72 -3.29
N VAL A 251 26.60 -7.33 -2.16
CA VAL A 251 25.74 -8.52 -2.08
C VAL A 251 24.47 -8.20 -1.32
N LEU A 252 23.33 -8.47 -1.93
CA LEU A 252 22.03 -8.38 -1.26
C LEU A 252 21.72 -9.65 -0.48
N ARG A 253 21.22 -9.50 0.74
CA ARG A 253 20.63 -10.56 1.55
C ARG A 253 19.22 -10.14 1.99
N HIS A 254 18.23 -10.87 1.51
CA HIS A 254 16.84 -10.60 1.90
C HIS A 254 16.62 -10.99 3.36
N SER A 255 15.97 -10.09 4.11
CA SER A 255 15.42 -10.38 5.44
C SER A 255 14.04 -11.06 5.35
N VAL A 256 13.42 -11.07 4.15
CA VAL A 256 12.16 -11.76 3.88
C VAL A 256 12.44 -13.22 3.57
N CYS A 257 11.88 -14.12 4.36
CA CYS A 257 11.94 -15.55 4.06
C CYS A 257 10.97 -15.93 2.95
N ASP A 258 11.43 -16.71 1.99
CA ASP A 258 10.54 -17.53 1.19
C ASP A 258 9.85 -18.57 2.12
N PRO A 259 8.52 -18.70 2.12
CA PRO A 259 7.84 -19.74 2.89
C PRO A 259 8.38 -21.15 2.65
N ARG A 260 8.98 -21.41 1.48
CA ARG A 260 9.66 -22.66 1.15
C ARG A 260 10.98 -22.86 1.89
N ASP A 261 11.61 -21.78 2.34
CA ASP A 261 12.84 -21.83 3.13
C ASP A 261 12.55 -22.11 4.62
N LEU A 262 11.31 -21.88 5.06
CA LEU A 262 10.89 -22.12 6.45
C LEU A 262 10.74 -23.61 6.78
N GLU A 263 10.46 -24.47 5.81
CA GLU A 263 10.32 -25.93 6.01
C GLU A 263 11.68 -26.61 6.31
N SER A 264 12.80 -25.98 5.99
CA SER A 264 14.15 -26.51 6.22
C SER A 264 14.77 -26.06 7.54
N ILE A 265 14.04 -25.36 8.41
CA ILE A 265 14.58 -24.67 9.57
C ILE A 265 14.23 -25.40 10.87
N ASP A 266 15.19 -26.17 11.36
CA ASP A 266 15.13 -26.89 12.64
C ASP A 266 15.49 -25.98 13.84
N ILE A 267 14.93 -24.75 13.89
CA ILE A 267 15.10 -23.88 15.05
C ILE A 267 13.74 -23.73 15.75
N PRO A 268 13.72 -23.85 17.06
CA PRO A 268 12.50 -23.58 17.79
C PRO A 268 12.17 -22.09 17.73
N ILE A 269 11.48 -21.70 16.65
CA ILE A 269 10.75 -20.42 16.51
C ILE A 269 9.99 -20.11 17.78
N GLN A 270 9.48 -21.14 18.46
CA GLN A 270 8.87 -21.08 19.79
C GLN A 270 9.72 -20.41 20.87
N THR A 271 11.04 -20.55 20.83
CA THR A 271 11.92 -19.90 21.81
C THR A 271 12.07 -18.40 21.56
N LEU A 272 12.06 -18.00 20.30
CA LEU A 272 12.05 -16.60 19.89
C LEU A 272 10.72 -15.92 20.24
N TYR A 273 9.61 -16.57 19.94
CA TYR A 273 8.26 -16.09 20.26
C TYR A 273 7.96 -16.05 21.76
N LYS A 274 8.64 -16.89 22.57
CA LYS A 274 8.49 -16.87 24.03
C LYS A 274 8.96 -15.55 24.64
N ASN A 275 9.99 -14.95 24.06
CA ASN A 275 10.55 -13.66 24.49
C ASN A 275 9.82 -12.45 23.88
N HIS A 276 9.10 -12.65 22.77
CA HIS A 276 8.42 -11.60 22.01
C HIS A 276 7.04 -12.06 21.51
N PRO A 277 6.07 -12.23 22.42
CA PRO A 277 4.75 -12.82 22.10
C PRO A 277 3.94 -12.03 21.07
N GLN A 278 4.22 -10.74 20.89
CA GLN A 278 3.53 -9.90 19.89
C GLN A 278 3.98 -10.21 18.45
N ALA A 279 5.18 -10.75 18.25
CA ALA A 279 5.67 -11.18 16.94
C ALA A 279 4.92 -12.41 16.41
N GLN A 280 4.31 -13.21 17.31
CA GLN A 280 3.63 -14.45 16.97
C GLN A 280 2.33 -14.27 16.18
N THR A 281 1.66 -13.12 16.29
CA THR A 281 0.33 -12.89 15.70
C THR A 281 0.35 -12.29 14.30
N ARG A 282 1.50 -11.84 13.79
CA ARG A 282 1.64 -11.10 12.52
C ARG A 282 2.60 -11.71 11.50
N THR A 283 3.18 -12.87 11.80
CA THR A 283 4.22 -13.49 11.00
C THR A 283 3.66 -14.32 9.84
N THR A 284 3.30 -13.67 8.79
CA THR A 284 3.31 -14.30 7.48
C THR A 284 4.34 -13.54 6.62
N GLY A 285 5.58 -14.03 6.55
CA GLY A 285 6.52 -13.61 5.53
C GLY A 285 7.78 -12.84 5.97
N TYR A 286 8.12 -12.73 7.27
CA TYR A 286 9.38 -12.12 7.69
C TYR A 286 10.28 -13.15 8.39
N CYS A 287 11.49 -13.35 7.84
CA CYS A 287 12.59 -13.98 8.58
C CYS A 287 13.08 -12.98 9.61
N LEU A 288 13.02 -13.37 10.86
CA LEU A 288 13.72 -12.62 11.89
C LEU A 288 15.23 -12.66 11.58
N PRO A 289 15.96 -11.55 11.74
CA PRO A 289 17.41 -11.47 11.50
C PRO A 289 18.23 -12.46 12.35
N TYR A 290 17.59 -13.15 13.30
CA TYR A 290 18.16 -14.15 14.20
C TYR A 290 18.29 -15.55 13.65
N HIS A 291 17.90 -15.76 12.41
CA HIS A 291 18.03 -17.08 11.84
C HIS A 291 19.50 -17.52 11.89
N GLN A 292 19.80 -18.61 12.60
CA GLN A 292 21.20 -19.06 12.74
C GLN A 292 21.86 -19.30 11.39
N GLU A 293 21.11 -19.79 10.41
CA GLU A 293 21.59 -19.99 9.05
C GLU A 293 21.88 -18.66 8.34
N PHE A 294 21.01 -17.65 8.48
CA PHE A 294 21.26 -16.31 7.96
C PHE A 294 22.55 -15.72 8.56
N LEU A 295 22.67 -15.78 9.90
CA LEU A 295 23.85 -15.27 10.59
C LEU A 295 25.12 -16.06 10.23
N SER A 296 25.05 -17.39 10.11
CA SER A 296 26.21 -18.21 9.72
C SER A 296 26.63 -17.95 8.28
N LYS A 297 25.69 -17.77 7.35
CA LYS A 297 25.97 -17.36 5.96
C LYS A 297 26.60 -15.96 5.91
N LEU A 298 26.09 -15.02 6.70
CA LEU A 298 26.62 -13.67 6.78
C LEU A 298 28.06 -13.67 7.33
N VAL A 299 28.30 -14.41 8.41
CA VAL A 299 29.63 -14.57 9.01
C VAL A 299 30.60 -15.26 8.05
N ALA A 300 30.15 -16.27 7.32
CA ALA A 300 30.98 -16.98 6.34
C ALA A 300 31.43 -16.09 5.18
N LEU A 301 30.69 -15.06 4.84
CA LEU A 301 31.03 -14.11 3.79
C LEU A 301 32.11 -13.11 4.20
N LYS A 302 32.43 -12.98 5.50
CA LYS A 302 33.43 -12.05 6.05
C LYS A 302 33.29 -10.65 5.45
N PRO A 303 32.15 -9.97 5.63
CA PRO A 303 31.94 -8.65 5.06
C PRO A 303 32.80 -7.59 5.75
N ASP A 304 33.25 -6.60 5.00
CA ASP A 304 33.89 -5.40 5.53
C ASP A 304 32.82 -4.40 6.03
N LEU A 305 31.65 -4.38 5.37
CA LEU A 305 30.52 -3.54 5.72
C LEU A 305 29.22 -4.32 5.63
N VAL A 306 28.39 -4.22 6.65
CA VAL A 306 26.98 -4.68 6.65
C VAL A 306 26.06 -3.49 6.79
N ILE A 307 25.11 -3.33 5.86
CA ILE A 307 24.13 -2.25 5.86
C ILE A 307 22.74 -2.84 6.04
N PHE A 308 22.05 -2.43 7.09
CA PHE A 308 20.63 -2.77 7.28
C PHE A 308 19.73 -1.70 6.65
N SER A 309 18.87 -2.13 5.73
CA SER A 309 17.94 -1.25 5.00
C SER A 309 16.60 -1.95 4.80
N GLU A 310 15.63 -1.58 5.61
CA GLU A 310 14.29 -2.18 5.58
C GLU A 310 13.18 -1.13 5.52
N ALA A 311 11.99 -1.55 5.13
CA ALA A 311 10.74 -0.86 5.41
C ALA A 311 10.37 -1.09 6.89
N TRP A 312 11.19 -0.54 7.78
CA TRP A 312 11.12 -0.75 9.22
C TRP A 312 9.69 -0.77 9.76
N ARG A 313 9.44 -1.72 10.65
CA ARG A 313 8.19 -1.90 11.38
C ARG A 313 8.49 -2.07 12.85
N GLU A 314 7.50 -1.90 13.71
CA GLU A 314 7.65 -2.07 15.15
C GLU A 314 8.31 -3.42 15.48
N GLU A 315 7.81 -4.49 14.86
CA GLU A 315 8.28 -5.85 15.10
C GLU A 315 9.75 -6.05 14.69
N THR A 316 10.22 -5.36 13.64
CA THR A 316 11.62 -5.49 13.19
C THR A 316 12.56 -4.66 14.04
N LEU A 317 12.12 -3.53 14.57
CA LEU A 317 12.91 -2.69 15.46
C LEU A 317 13.18 -3.35 16.82
N ASP A 318 12.20 -4.09 17.37
CA ASP A 318 12.33 -4.76 18.66
C ASP A 318 13.51 -5.75 18.68
N PHE A 319 13.91 -6.29 17.53
CA PHE A 319 15.02 -7.25 17.40
C PHE A 319 16.33 -6.64 16.88
N LEU A 320 16.29 -5.41 16.38
CA LEU A 320 17.43 -4.83 15.68
C LEU A 320 18.66 -4.71 16.57
N GLU A 321 18.50 -4.21 17.79
CA GLU A 321 19.61 -4.01 18.72
C GLU A 321 20.32 -5.31 19.07
N ASP A 322 19.56 -6.35 19.38
CA ASP A 322 20.14 -7.67 19.71
C ASP A 322 20.84 -8.30 18.52
N THR A 323 20.27 -8.13 17.32
CA THR A 323 20.88 -8.58 16.06
C THR A 323 22.23 -7.91 15.84
N VAL A 324 22.29 -6.59 15.97
CA VAL A 324 23.51 -5.81 15.83
C VAL A 324 24.57 -6.23 16.86
N ARG A 325 24.18 -6.36 18.13
CA ARG A 325 25.08 -6.82 19.20
C ARG A 325 25.62 -8.22 18.94
N LEU A 326 24.79 -9.13 18.41
CA LEU A 326 25.24 -10.47 18.05
C LEU A 326 26.21 -10.46 16.87
N LEU A 327 25.93 -9.66 15.83
CA LEU A 327 26.84 -9.52 14.70
C LEU A 327 28.19 -8.93 15.10
N LYS A 328 28.22 -7.90 15.94
CA LYS A 328 29.47 -7.31 16.44
C LYS A 328 30.32 -8.32 17.20
N ARG A 329 29.70 -9.22 17.96
CA ARG A 329 30.46 -10.32 18.64
C ARG A 329 31.02 -11.34 17.65
N LYS A 330 30.31 -11.61 16.55
CA LYS A 330 30.70 -12.60 15.55
C LYS A 330 31.68 -12.05 14.48
N LEU A 331 31.57 -10.76 14.21
CA LEU A 331 32.29 -10.02 13.16
C LEU A 331 32.84 -8.71 13.76
N PRO A 332 33.81 -8.76 14.66
CA PRO A 332 34.32 -7.58 15.38
C PRO A 332 34.95 -6.52 14.48
N GLU A 333 35.52 -6.93 13.35
CA GLU A 333 36.19 -6.02 12.40
C GLU A 333 35.23 -5.43 11.36
N THR A 334 34.02 -5.97 11.26
CA THR A 334 33.02 -5.52 10.27
C THR A 334 32.37 -4.21 10.72
N VAL A 335 32.34 -3.23 9.83
CA VAL A 335 31.55 -2.02 10.04
C VAL A 335 30.08 -2.34 9.87
N ILE A 336 29.23 -1.87 10.77
CA ILE A 336 27.78 -2.02 10.68
C ILE A 336 27.16 -0.64 10.53
N LEU A 337 26.30 -0.48 9.52
CA LEU A 337 25.55 0.74 9.22
C LEU A 337 24.05 0.45 9.26
N LEU A 338 23.33 1.18 10.06
CA LEU A 338 21.89 1.16 10.09
C LEU A 338 21.35 2.31 9.24
N THR A 339 20.37 2.03 8.37
CA THR A 339 19.71 3.10 7.61
C THR A 339 18.31 3.37 8.15
N GLY A 340 17.93 4.63 8.13
CA GLY A 340 16.59 5.07 8.43
C GLY A 340 15.56 4.52 7.45
N ARG A 341 14.29 4.77 7.74
CA ARG A 341 13.18 4.37 6.86
C ARG A 341 13.19 5.21 5.58
N MET A 342 12.81 4.58 4.47
CA MET A 342 12.57 5.29 3.21
C MET A 342 11.39 6.27 3.34
N LEU A 343 11.48 7.41 2.68
CA LEU A 343 10.36 8.31 2.48
C LEU A 343 9.23 7.54 1.78
N GLN A 344 8.05 7.58 2.36
CA GLN A 344 6.88 6.91 1.80
C GLN A 344 5.73 7.90 1.64
N PHE A 345 5.25 8.05 0.42
CA PHE A 345 4.14 8.95 0.10
C PHE A 345 2.77 8.31 0.37
N LYS A 346 1.75 9.15 0.57
CA LYS A 346 0.34 8.74 0.78
C LYS A 346 -0.32 8.12 -0.47
N GLY A 347 0.41 7.99 -1.56
CA GLY A 347 -0.01 7.36 -2.80
C GLY A 347 1.06 7.40 -3.90
N PRO A 348 0.81 6.79 -5.06
CA PRO A 348 1.76 6.83 -6.18
C PRO A 348 2.03 8.26 -6.64
N PRO A 349 3.27 8.60 -7.06
CA PRO A 349 3.64 9.96 -7.42
C PRO A 349 2.75 10.61 -8.48
N ASN A 350 2.34 9.89 -9.52
CA ASN A 350 1.43 10.39 -10.55
C ASN A 350 0.05 10.80 -10.01
N VAL A 351 -0.41 10.16 -8.93
CA VAL A 351 -1.71 10.45 -8.31
C VAL A 351 -1.61 11.66 -7.38
N ILE A 352 -0.63 11.64 -6.47
CA ILE A 352 -0.54 12.67 -5.42
C ILE A 352 0.07 13.98 -5.92
N PHE A 353 1.00 13.92 -6.88
CA PHE A 353 1.68 15.09 -7.42
C PHE A 353 1.02 15.63 -8.69
N GLY A 354 0.12 14.91 -9.34
CA GLY A 354 -0.55 15.33 -10.57
C GLY A 354 -1.38 16.62 -10.47
N LYS A 355 -1.65 17.12 -9.27
CA LYS A 355 -2.36 18.39 -9.04
C LYS A 355 -1.46 19.63 -9.15
N PHE A 356 -0.15 19.47 -8.99
CA PHE A 356 0.80 20.57 -8.99
C PHE A 356 1.18 20.98 -10.42
N LYS A 357 1.68 22.21 -10.57
CA LYS A 357 1.96 22.80 -11.88
C LYS A 357 3.45 22.84 -12.20
N SER A 358 4.31 22.87 -11.18
CA SER A 358 5.76 22.97 -11.37
C SER A 358 6.52 21.92 -10.55
N ILE A 359 7.78 21.71 -10.90
CA ILE A 359 8.71 20.82 -10.17
C ILE A 359 8.94 21.34 -8.76
N GLU A 360 9.11 22.66 -8.62
CA GLU A 360 9.34 23.32 -7.34
C GLU A 360 8.16 23.13 -6.39
N GLU A 361 6.94 23.26 -6.90
CA GLU A 361 5.73 22.99 -6.10
C GLU A 361 5.68 21.55 -5.62
N ILE A 362 6.02 20.56 -6.47
CA ILE A 362 6.05 19.15 -6.10
C ILE A 362 7.09 18.89 -5.03
N ASN A 363 8.32 19.32 -5.25
CA ASN A 363 9.43 19.08 -4.34
C ASN A 363 9.20 19.75 -2.97
N SER A 364 8.60 20.93 -2.95
CA SER A 364 8.24 21.64 -1.72
C SER A 364 7.07 20.99 -0.99
N ALA A 365 6.07 20.46 -1.73
CA ALA A 365 4.90 19.82 -1.12
C ALA A 365 5.17 18.37 -0.71
N ALA A 366 6.23 17.74 -1.20
CA ALA A 366 6.49 16.32 -1.02
C ALA A 366 6.62 15.92 0.45
N TRP A 367 7.20 16.78 1.28
CA TRP A 367 7.33 16.55 2.72
C TRP A 367 5.96 16.41 3.41
N GLU A 368 4.97 17.22 3.07
CA GLU A 368 3.62 17.20 3.63
C GLU A 368 2.79 16.01 3.12
N LEU A 369 3.14 15.47 1.94
CA LEU A 369 2.42 14.37 1.29
C LEU A 369 2.96 12.98 1.66
N ARG A 370 3.92 12.90 2.57
CA ARG A 370 4.43 11.64 3.11
C ARG A 370 3.54 11.11 4.23
N TRP A 371 3.73 9.85 4.59
CA TRP A 371 3.21 9.28 5.81
C TRP A 371 4.09 9.66 7.00
N ASP A 372 3.66 10.61 7.79
CA ASP A 372 4.33 11.12 8.99
C ASP A 372 4.43 10.09 10.14
N TYR A 373 3.54 9.10 10.16
CA TYR A 373 3.64 7.95 11.08
C TYR A 373 5.06 7.34 11.09
N PHE A 374 5.74 7.34 9.96
CA PHE A 374 7.06 6.72 9.83
C PHE A 374 8.21 7.59 10.36
N ASP A 375 7.97 8.84 10.71
CA ASP A 375 9.00 9.75 11.21
C ASP A 375 9.55 9.30 12.57
N SER A 376 8.77 8.56 13.35
CA SER A 376 9.18 8.01 14.66
C SER A 376 10.25 6.92 14.58
N PHE A 377 10.49 6.35 13.40
CA PHE A 377 11.43 5.22 13.26
C PHE A 377 12.88 5.67 13.23
N ASP A 378 13.22 6.72 12.49
CA ASP A 378 14.61 7.19 12.36
C ASP A 378 15.24 7.57 13.69
N PRO A 379 14.59 8.32 14.61
CA PRO A 379 15.13 8.59 15.95
C PRO A 379 15.42 7.30 16.74
N ARG A 380 14.54 6.31 16.67
CA ARG A 380 14.71 5.03 17.39
C ARG A 380 15.85 4.21 16.82
N ILE A 381 16.01 4.16 15.49
CA ILE A 381 17.14 3.46 14.84
C ILE A 381 18.45 4.17 15.17
N ARG A 382 18.48 5.49 15.18
CA ARG A 382 19.63 6.31 15.57
C ARG A 382 20.04 5.99 17.01
N GLU A 383 19.09 5.92 17.94
CA GLU A 383 19.35 5.55 19.33
C GLU A 383 19.93 4.12 19.47
N ILE A 384 19.41 3.16 18.68
CA ILE A 384 19.95 1.79 18.62
C ILE A 384 21.40 1.84 18.08
N ALA A 385 21.67 2.62 17.05
CA ALA A 385 23.01 2.77 16.49
C ALA A 385 23.98 3.34 17.55
N GLU A 386 23.59 4.36 18.29
CA GLU A 386 24.38 4.95 19.37
C GLU A 386 24.64 3.92 20.49
N ARG A 387 23.63 3.21 20.99
CA ARG A 387 23.78 2.17 22.02
C ARG A 387 24.64 0.99 21.60
N THR A 388 24.66 0.69 20.30
CA THR A 388 25.45 -0.40 19.75
C THR A 388 26.80 0.04 19.20
N GLY A 389 27.09 1.35 19.14
CA GLY A 389 28.30 1.90 18.56
C GLY A 389 28.42 1.55 17.07
N THR A 390 27.33 1.71 16.32
CA THR A 390 27.28 1.50 14.86
C THR A 390 26.97 2.82 14.16
N GLY A 391 27.16 2.87 12.83
CA GLY A 391 26.79 4.03 12.03
C GLY A 391 25.27 4.11 11.83
N PHE A 392 24.76 5.33 11.71
CA PHE A 392 23.38 5.58 11.28
C PHE A 392 23.36 6.55 10.11
N LEU A 393 22.44 6.31 9.15
CA LEU A 393 22.23 7.14 7.98
C LEU A 393 20.73 7.24 7.69
N SER A 394 20.18 8.45 7.71
CA SER A 394 18.79 8.71 7.37
C SER A 394 18.62 8.79 5.86
N LYS A 395 17.82 7.91 5.28
CA LYS A 395 17.44 8.01 3.86
C LYS A 395 16.53 9.21 3.59
N GLN A 396 15.77 9.65 4.59
CA GLN A 396 14.93 10.83 4.47
C GLN A 396 15.78 12.12 4.40
N GLU A 397 16.86 12.22 5.19
CA GLU A 397 17.77 13.35 5.15
C GLU A 397 18.56 13.45 3.83
N ILE A 398 18.77 12.30 3.13
CA ILE A 398 19.35 12.28 1.79
C ILE A 398 18.37 12.76 0.72
N ILE A 399 17.10 12.41 0.86
CA ILE A 399 16.07 12.73 -0.13
C ILE A 399 15.52 14.14 0.08
N CYS A 400 15.47 14.61 1.33
CA CYS A 400 14.81 15.85 1.69
C CYS A 400 15.78 16.78 2.44
N HIS A 401 15.90 18.01 1.94
CA HIS A 401 16.74 19.06 2.51
C HIS A 401 15.88 20.28 2.84
N GLN A 402 15.89 20.71 4.11
CA GLN A 402 15.18 21.91 4.56
C GLN A 402 13.69 21.96 4.17
N GLY A 403 13.01 20.81 4.26
CA GLY A 403 11.58 20.70 3.95
C GLY A 403 11.24 20.52 2.46
N THR A 404 12.24 20.52 1.58
CA THR A 404 12.08 20.24 0.14
C THR A 404 12.66 18.85 -0.16
N CYS A 405 11.94 18.02 -0.93
CA CYS A 405 12.38 16.67 -1.28
C CYS A 405 12.62 16.53 -2.78
N ASP A 406 13.69 15.84 -3.16
CA ASP A 406 14.04 15.57 -4.56
C ASP A 406 13.16 14.48 -5.17
N VAL A 407 11.87 14.74 -5.33
CA VAL A 407 10.94 13.85 -6.02
C VAL A 407 11.06 13.96 -7.54
N LEU A 408 11.32 15.16 -8.01
CA LEU A 408 11.60 15.49 -9.42
C LEU A 408 12.94 16.18 -9.51
N ARG A 409 13.86 15.60 -10.29
CA ARG A 409 15.19 16.16 -10.56
C ARG A 409 15.46 16.16 -12.06
N ASP A 410 15.84 17.30 -12.62
CA ASP A 410 16.17 17.46 -14.05
C ASP A 410 15.07 16.94 -14.99
N GLY A 411 13.80 17.18 -14.66
CA GLY A 411 12.65 16.75 -15.45
C GLY A 411 12.37 15.25 -15.40
N GLN A 412 12.92 14.53 -14.41
CA GLN A 412 12.72 13.10 -14.22
C GLN A 412 12.24 12.79 -12.80
N VAL A 413 11.44 11.75 -12.66
CA VAL A 413 10.93 11.30 -11.37
C VAL A 413 11.95 10.40 -10.69
N THR A 414 12.26 10.68 -9.43
CA THR A 414 13.21 9.91 -8.62
C THR A 414 12.59 8.69 -7.94
N PHE A 415 11.24 8.57 -7.96
CA PHE A 415 10.49 7.44 -7.42
C PHE A 415 9.73 6.69 -8.51
N SER A 416 9.71 5.36 -8.44
CA SER A 416 8.93 4.48 -9.31
C SER A 416 7.53 4.19 -8.78
N ASP A 417 7.35 4.28 -7.47
CA ASP A 417 6.06 4.16 -6.78
C ASP A 417 6.09 4.99 -5.47
N ALA A 418 5.18 4.72 -4.54
CA ALA A 418 5.05 5.49 -3.31
C ALA A 418 6.29 5.42 -2.37
N GLN A 419 7.21 4.48 -2.55
CA GLN A 419 8.30 4.21 -1.61
C GLN A 419 9.59 3.65 -2.25
N HIS A 420 9.61 3.41 -3.56
CA HIS A 420 10.77 2.83 -4.23
C HIS A 420 11.36 3.82 -5.23
N TRP A 421 12.68 3.81 -5.35
CA TRP A 421 13.40 4.69 -6.26
C TRP A 421 13.24 4.28 -7.73
N SER A 422 13.18 5.26 -8.59
CA SER A 422 13.39 5.07 -10.04
C SER A 422 14.86 4.88 -10.34
N LEU A 423 15.22 4.59 -11.60
CA LEU A 423 16.62 4.50 -12.00
C LEU A 423 17.38 5.82 -11.76
N VAL A 424 16.71 6.96 -11.97
CA VAL A 424 17.26 8.29 -11.67
C VAL A 424 17.47 8.45 -10.17
N GLY A 425 16.49 8.07 -9.35
CA GLY A 425 16.62 8.08 -7.89
C GLY A 425 17.74 7.17 -7.38
N LEU A 426 17.88 5.96 -7.95
CA LEU A 426 18.97 5.04 -7.60
C LEU A 426 20.35 5.67 -7.83
N ARG A 427 20.55 6.36 -8.95
CA ARG A 427 21.83 7.01 -9.26
C ARG A 427 22.07 8.22 -8.34
N LEU A 428 21.08 9.11 -8.23
CA LEU A 428 21.15 10.33 -7.45
C LEU A 428 21.44 10.03 -5.97
N PHE A 429 20.50 9.31 -5.34
CA PHE A 429 20.59 9.03 -3.92
C PHE A 429 21.74 8.05 -3.58
N GLY A 430 22.12 7.18 -4.51
CA GLY A 430 23.32 6.35 -4.40
C GLY A 430 24.59 7.21 -4.33
N SER A 431 24.70 8.25 -5.14
CA SER A 431 25.85 9.18 -5.11
C SER A 431 25.90 9.97 -3.78
N GLU A 432 24.76 10.40 -3.29
CA GLU A 432 24.68 11.12 -2.01
C GLU A 432 24.96 10.21 -0.82
N LEU A 433 24.48 8.96 -0.86
CA LEU A 433 24.78 7.93 0.14
C LEU A 433 26.28 7.71 0.32
N ILE A 434 27.03 7.49 -0.77
CA ILE A 434 28.48 7.26 -0.68
C ILE A 434 29.28 8.50 -0.27
N SER A 435 28.73 9.68 -0.51
CA SER A 435 29.32 10.96 -0.10
C SER A 435 29.06 11.29 1.37
N HIS A 436 28.11 10.60 2.02
CA HIS A 436 27.81 10.81 3.42
C HIS A 436 29.01 10.47 4.32
N PRO A 437 29.34 11.27 5.35
CA PRO A 437 30.53 11.08 6.18
C PRO A 437 30.71 9.64 6.72
N VAL A 438 29.63 9.03 7.19
CA VAL A 438 29.66 7.66 7.74
C VAL A 438 30.09 6.63 6.69
N PHE A 439 29.69 6.80 5.42
CA PHE A 439 30.05 5.91 4.34
C PHE A 439 31.46 6.23 3.78
N SER A 440 31.77 7.50 3.63
CA SER A 440 33.09 7.95 3.14
C SER A 440 34.22 7.54 4.08
N GLU A 441 33.99 7.58 5.40
CA GLU A 441 34.96 7.10 6.40
C GLU A 441 35.27 5.58 6.21
N PHE A 442 34.25 4.77 5.92
CA PHE A 442 34.46 3.36 5.59
C PHE A 442 35.33 3.21 4.33
N LEU A 443 35.07 3.95 3.27
CA LEU A 443 35.84 3.87 2.03
C LEU A 443 37.31 4.28 2.24
N HIS A 444 37.57 5.35 3.01
CA HIS A 444 38.92 5.79 3.34
C HIS A 444 39.73 4.74 4.14
N ARG A 445 39.08 4.07 5.09
CA ARG A 445 39.77 2.99 5.84
C ARG A 445 40.20 1.83 4.94
N GLN A 446 39.44 1.51 3.90
CA GLN A 446 39.74 0.43 2.97
C GLN A 446 40.83 0.80 1.94
N SER A 447 40.90 2.09 1.56
CA SER A 447 41.91 2.57 0.59
C SER A 447 43.29 2.79 1.17
N GLY A 448 43.44 2.65 2.48
CA GLY A 448 44.77 2.76 3.14
C GLY A 448 45.42 4.16 3.11
N THR A 449 44.57 5.20 2.84
CA THR A 449 44.97 6.63 2.84
C THR A 449 44.32 7.41 3.96
#